data_cca11c3e827930c4f8a481e96b81a656
#
_entry.id   cca11c3e827930c4f8a481e96b81a656
#
_cell.length_a   1.000
_cell.length_b   1.000
_cell.length_c   1.000
_cell.angle_alpha   90.00
_cell.angle_beta   90.00
_cell.angle_gamma   90.00
#
_symmetry.space_group_name_H-M   'P 1'
#
loop_
_entity.id
_entity.type
_entity.pdbx_description
1 polymer ?
#
loop_
_entity_poly.entity_id
_entity_poly.type
_entity_poly.pdbx_seq_one_letter_code
_entity_poly.pdbx_strand_id
1 'polypeptide(L)'
;MKIRNIEELNSATERCSKCMDAKFTGSDGRRHIVLCGGTGCLSSHSAEIKAEFERLIAEKNLGDKVTVNQVGCFGFCSQGPFVKIYPEDTLYRMVKLDDVLEIVEKDIEGGEIVDRLLYVDPVTEKKVSKQDEITFYKKQVRIALHGCGSINPENIDEALGAGAFRGLANALKKDRS
;
A
#
# COMPACT_ATOMS: atom_id res chain seq x y z
N MET A 1 15.39 -11.38 -12.18
CA MET A 1 16.15 -10.66 -13.25
C MET A 1 17.56 -10.39 -12.74
N LYS A 2 18.61 -10.49 -13.58
CA LYS A 2 19.99 -10.18 -13.18
C LYS A 2 20.40 -8.85 -13.82
N ILE A 3 20.68 -7.85 -13.00
CA ILE A 3 21.14 -6.51 -13.42
C ILE A 3 22.68 -6.54 -13.45
N ARG A 4 23.30 -6.14 -14.55
CA ARG A 4 24.74 -6.24 -14.77
C ARG A 4 25.46 -4.90 -14.90
N ASN A 5 24.71 -3.85 -15.22
CA ASN A 5 25.25 -2.50 -15.45
C ASN A 5 24.22 -1.44 -15.05
N ILE A 6 24.63 -0.16 -15.09
CA ILE A 6 23.80 0.98 -14.69
C ILE A 6 22.64 1.21 -15.66
N GLU A 7 22.80 0.91 -16.93
CA GLU A 7 21.75 1.08 -17.94
C GLU A 7 20.60 0.08 -17.70
N GLU A 8 20.93 -1.18 -17.42
CA GLU A 8 19.95 -2.19 -17.03
C GLU A 8 19.24 -1.81 -15.72
N LEU A 9 19.96 -1.24 -14.75
CA LEU A 9 19.37 -0.75 -13.50
C LEU A 9 18.38 0.40 -13.75
N ASN A 10 18.76 1.38 -14.56
CA ASN A 10 17.90 2.51 -14.90
C ASN A 10 16.64 2.04 -15.63
N SER A 11 16.78 1.15 -16.62
CA SER A 11 15.64 0.58 -17.36
C SER A 11 14.70 -0.22 -16.46
N ALA A 12 15.27 -1.00 -15.52
CA ALA A 12 14.48 -1.72 -14.52
C ALA A 12 13.72 -0.76 -13.60
N THR A 13 14.40 0.28 -13.10
CA THR A 13 13.80 1.30 -12.23
C THR A 13 12.65 2.01 -12.94
N GLU A 14 12.83 2.42 -14.20
CA GLU A 14 11.77 3.09 -14.96
C GLU A 14 10.54 2.19 -15.17
N ARG A 15 10.75 0.92 -15.52
CA ARG A 15 9.66 -0.04 -15.66
C ARG A 15 8.91 -0.24 -14.34
N CYS A 16 9.65 -0.45 -13.24
CA CYS A 16 9.06 -0.66 -11.92
C CYS A 16 8.34 0.60 -11.41
N SER A 17 8.86 1.81 -11.72
CA SER A 17 8.17 3.06 -11.40
C SER A 17 6.82 3.17 -12.11
N LYS A 18 6.75 2.83 -13.40
CA LYS A 18 5.48 2.79 -14.14
C LYS A 18 4.47 1.81 -13.52
N CYS A 19 4.93 0.63 -13.08
CA CYS A 19 4.06 -0.31 -12.38
C CYS A 19 3.55 0.24 -11.02
N MET A 20 4.41 0.95 -10.28
CA MET A 20 4.01 1.60 -9.04
C MET A 20 3.01 2.73 -9.28
N ASP A 21 3.25 3.56 -10.30
CA ASP A 21 2.32 4.62 -10.70
C ASP A 21 0.96 4.04 -11.09
N ALA A 22 0.94 2.93 -11.84
CA ALA A 22 -0.29 2.22 -12.20
C ALA A 22 -1.07 1.73 -10.98
N LYS A 23 -0.38 1.19 -9.97
CA LYS A 23 -0.98 0.78 -8.70
C LYS A 23 -1.70 1.94 -7.99
N PHE A 24 -1.10 3.13 -7.98
CA PHE A 24 -1.68 4.28 -7.27
C PHE A 24 -2.75 5.02 -8.09
N THR A 25 -2.63 5.03 -9.41
CA THR A 25 -3.55 5.75 -10.31
C THR A 25 -4.66 4.87 -10.88
N GLY A 26 -4.55 3.55 -10.73
CA GLY A 26 -5.48 2.60 -11.35
C GLY A 26 -5.36 2.53 -12.87
N SER A 27 -4.25 3.02 -13.46
CA SER A 27 -4.07 3.03 -14.91
C SER A 27 -3.88 1.62 -15.51
N ASP A 28 -3.68 0.60 -14.68
CA ASP A 28 -3.70 -0.81 -15.06
C ASP A 28 -5.12 -1.43 -15.07
N GLY A 29 -6.13 -0.63 -14.73
CA GLY A 29 -7.53 -1.05 -14.67
C GLY A 29 -7.86 -1.93 -13.45
N ARG A 30 -6.98 -1.98 -12.45
CA ARG A 30 -7.14 -2.80 -11.25
C ARG A 30 -7.33 -1.98 -9.99
N ARG A 31 -7.99 -2.57 -9.02
CA ARG A 31 -7.99 -2.08 -7.64
C ARG A 31 -6.94 -2.84 -6.82
N HIS A 32 -6.25 -2.13 -5.96
CA HIS A 32 -5.16 -2.69 -5.17
C HIS A 32 -5.47 -2.56 -3.68
N ILE A 33 -5.75 -3.68 -3.04
CA ILE A 33 -5.92 -3.77 -1.58
C ILE A 33 -4.54 -3.95 -0.98
N VAL A 34 -4.13 -3.04 -0.10
CA VAL A 34 -2.87 -3.14 0.62
C VAL A 34 -3.10 -3.16 2.13
N LEU A 35 -2.43 -4.08 2.81
CA LEU A 35 -2.54 -4.29 4.24
C LEU A 35 -1.24 -3.96 4.96
N CYS A 36 -1.36 -3.40 6.14
CA CYS A 36 -0.19 -3.13 6.99
C CYS A 36 0.48 -4.43 7.46
N GLY A 37 1.75 -4.61 7.09
CA GLY A 37 2.61 -5.71 7.53
C GLY A 37 3.52 -5.39 8.72
N GLY A 38 3.29 -4.27 9.40
CA GLY A 38 4.03 -3.94 10.62
C GLY A 38 3.71 -4.92 11.76
N THR A 39 4.68 -5.17 12.66
CA THR A 39 4.56 -6.16 13.74
C THR A 39 3.32 -5.97 14.61
N GLY A 40 2.93 -4.73 14.92
CA GLY A 40 1.70 -4.45 15.67
C GLY A 40 0.44 -4.88 14.94
N CYS A 41 0.35 -4.68 13.63
CA CYS A 41 -0.78 -5.14 12.83
C CYS A 41 -0.78 -6.66 12.65
N LEU A 42 0.41 -7.27 12.48
CA LEU A 42 0.54 -8.73 12.42
C LEU A 42 0.08 -9.38 13.73
N SER A 43 0.44 -8.80 14.89
CA SER A 43 -0.06 -9.25 16.20
C SER A 43 -1.57 -9.07 16.37
N SER A 44 -2.19 -8.23 15.54
CA SER A 44 -3.63 -7.98 15.47
C SER A 44 -4.28 -8.66 14.26
N HIS A 45 -3.72 -9.79 13.82
CA HIS A 45 -4.29 -10.68 12.80
C HIS A 45 -4.32 -10.10 11.36
N SER A 46 -3.44 -9.15 11.01
CA SER A 46 -3.46 -8.60 9.63
C SER A 46 -3.09 -9.64 8.57
N ALA A 47 -2.35 -10.70 8.92
CA ALA A 47 -2.05 -11.79 8.01
C ALA A 47 -3.29 -12.62 7.68
N GLU A 48 -4.12 -12.92 8.69
CA GLU A 48 -5.39 -13.65 8.52
C GLU A 48 -6.41 -12.81 7.75
N ILE A 49 -6.46 -11.49 8.01
CA ILE A 49 -7.28 -10.54 7.24
C ILE A 49 -6.86 -10.55 5.77
N LYS A 50 -5.55 -10.55 5.48
CA LYS A 50 -5.03 -10.66 4.11
C LYS A 50 -5.47 -11.95 3.43
N ALA A 51 -5.30 -13.09 4.12
CA ALA A 51 -5.69 -14.40 3.60
C ALA A 51 -7.20 -14.47 3.29
N GLU A 52 -8.02 -13.84 4.12
CA GLU A 52 -9.46 -13.78 3.90
C GLU A 52 -9.83 -12.90 2.69
N PHE A 53 -9.16 -11.77 2.48
CA PHE A 53 -9.31 -11.00 1.23
C PHE A 53 -8.94 -11.85 0.01
N GLU A 54 -7.79 -12.54 0.04
CA GLU A 54 -7.35 -13.41 -1.07
C GLU A 54 -8.37 -14.52 -1.36
N ARG A 55 -8.92 -15.14 -0.31
CA ARG A 55 -9.96 -16.17 -0.43
C ARG A 55 -11.22 -15.63 -1.10
N LEU A 56 -11.75 -14.51 -0.62
CA LEU A 56 -12.99 -13.91 -1.16
C LEU A 56 -12.81 -13.39 -2.58
N ILE A 57 -11.67 -12.77 -2.91
CA ILE A 57 -11.35 -12.34 -4.28
C ILE A 57 -11.31 -13.52 -5.24
N ALA A 58 -10.73 -14.66 -4.83
CA ALA A 58 -10.72 -15.88 -5.63
C ALA A 58 -12.12 -16.48 -5.78
N GLU A 59 -12.89 -16.58 -4.70
CA GLU A 59 -14.26 -17.12 -4.69
C GLU A 59 -15.21 -16.32 -5.60
N LYS A 60 -15.08 -15.00 -5.56
CA LYS A 60 -15.89 -14.08 -6.39
C LYS A 60 -15.34 -13.87 -7.81
N ASN A 61 -14.26 -14.57 -8.19
CA ASN A 61 -13.59 -14.46 -9.50
C ASN A 61 -13.14 -13.02 -9.84
N LEU A 62 -12.69 -12.27 -8.85
CA LEU A 62 -12.22 -10.88 -8.99
C LEU A 62 -10.71 -10.75 -9.23
N GLY A 63 -9.95 -11.85 -9.32
CA GLY A 63 -8.49 -11.86 -9.39
C GLY A 63 -7.88 -11.08 -10.57
N ASP A 64 -8.61 -10.93 -11.68
CA ASP A 64 -8.18 -10.12 -12.82
C ASP A 64 -8.31 -8.61 -12.56
N LYS A 65 -9.19 -8.22 -11.64
CA LYS A 65 -9.53 -6.82 -11.34
C LYS A 65 -8.98 -6.32 -10.01
N VAL A 66 -8.65 -7.22 -9.10
CA VAL A 66 -8.24 -6.87 -7.73
C VAL A 66 -6.98 -7.61 -7.34
N THR A 67 -6.03 -6.90 -6.75
CA THR A 67 -4.84 -7.51 -6.13
C THR A 67 -4.83 -7.27 -4.62
N VAL A 68 -4.29 -8.22 -3.87
CA VAL A 68 -4.15 -8.12 -2.41
C VAL A 68 -2.67 -8.21 -2.06
N ASN A 69 -2.12 -7.18 -1.45
CA ASN A 69 -0.69 -7.09 -1.14
C ASN A 69 -0.46 -6.64 0.31
N GLN A 70 0.65 -7.09 0.88
CA GLN A 70 1.14 -6.58 2.15
C GLN A 70 2.15 -5.47 1.89
N VAL A 71 2.09 -4.40 2.68
CA VAL A 71 3.02 -3.28 2.61
C VAL A 71 3.67 -3.01 3.96
N GLY A 72 4.70 -2.17 3.99
CA GLY A 72 5.35 -1.76 5.22
C GLY A 72 4.41 -1.05 6.20
N CYS A 73 4.92 -0.75 7.39
CA CYS A 73 4.13 -0.16 8.48
C CYS A 73 3.60 1.24 8.11
N PHE A 74 2.31 1.48 8.34
CA PHE A 74 1.70 2.82 8.18
C PHE A 74 2.15 3.82 9.25
N GLY A 75 2.74 3.35 10.37
CA GLY A 75 3.26 4.23 11.42
C GLY A 75 2.21 4.70 12.44
N PHE A 76 0.99 4.19 12.41
CA PHE A 76 -0.09 4.58 13.32
C PHE A 76 -0.71 3.37 14.01
N CYS A 77 0.12 2.60 14.71
CA CYS A 77 -0.22 1.26 15.26
C CYS A 77 -1.45 1.23 16.16
N SER A 78 -1.75 2.32 16.90
CA SER A 78 -2.94 2.40 17.76
C SER A 78 -4.27 2.34 17.00
N GLN A 79 -4.25 2.53 15.68
CA GLN A 79 -5.42 2.50 14.81
C GLN A 79 -5.40 1.33 13.81
N GLY A 80 -4.40 0.45 13.91
CA GLY A 80 -4.32 -0.77 13.08
C GLY A 80 -5.26 -1.89 13.57
N PRO A 81 -5.42 -2.94 12.79
CA PRO A 81 -4.92 -3.16 11.43
C PRO A 81 -5.49 -2.20 10.40
N PHE A 82 -4.61 -1.78 9.45
CA PHE A 82 -5.01 -0.92 8.34
C PHE A 82 -5.18 -1.72 7.06
N VAL A 83 -6.23 -1.36 6.32
CA VAL A 83 -6.45 -1.77 4.92
C VAL A 83 -6.60 -0.50 4.10
N LYS A 84 -5.85 -0.40 3.00
CA LYS A 84 -5.93 0.73 2.08
C LYS A 84 -6.25 0.24 0.67
N ILE A 85 -7.11 0.95 -0.01
CA ILE A 85 -7.58 0.58 -1.35
C ILE A 85 -7.19 1.68 -2.34
N TYR A 86 -6.50 1.29 -3.40
CA TYR A 86 -6.16 2.15 -4.53
C TYR A 86 -7.00 1.76 -5.77
N PRO A 87 -7.31 2.72 -6.65
CA PRO A 87 -6.82 4.10 -6.72
C PRO A 87 -7.58 5.12 -5.85
N GLU A 88 -8.70 4.76 -5.23
CA GLU A 88 -9.56 5.67 -4.46
C GLU A 88 -8.86 6.29 -3.24
N ASP A 89 -7.75 5.69 -2.82
CA ASP A 89 -6.94 6.07 -1.67
C ASP A 89 -7.70 5.95 -0.33
N THR A 90 -8.69 5.04 -0.29
CA THR A 90 -9.52 4.82 0.90
C THR A 90 -8.75 4.05 1.96
N LEU A 91 -8.66 4.59 3.18
CA LEU A 91 -7.97 3.99 4.32
C LEU A 91 -8.98 3.55 5.39
N TYR A 92 -9.06 2.25 5.62
CA TYR A 92 -9.82 1.63 6.70
C TYR A 92 -8.92 1.34 7.89
N ARG A 93 -9.43 1.56 9.10
CA ARG A 93 -8.72 1.32 10.37
C ARG A 93 -9.39 0.26 11.22
N MET A 94 -8.61 -0.34 12.14
CA MET A 94 -9.09 -1.34 13.11
C MET A 94 -9.90 -2.46 12.45
N VAL A 95 -9.52 -2.82 11.23
CA VAL A 95 -10.22 -3.85 10.44
C VAL A 95 -10.07 -5.20 11.12
N LYS A 96 -11.17 -5.92 11.22
CA LYS A 96 -11.24 -7.29 11.74
C LYS A 96 -11.57 -8.27 10.63
N LEU A 97 -11.41 -9.54 10.92
CA LEU A 97 -11.70 -10.62 9.95
C LEU A 97 -13.15 -10.55 9.45
N ASP A 98 -14.11 -10.29 10.33
CA ASP A 98 -15.54 -10.19 10.01
C ASP A 98 -15.87 -8.97 9.13
N ASP A 99 -14.99 -7.97 9.04
CA ASP A 99 -15.20 -6.78 8.23
C ASP A 99 -14.85 -7.01 6.76
N VAL A 100 -14.06 -8.04 6.45
CA VAL A 100 -13.50 -8.27 5.11
C VAL A 100 -14.60 -8.48 4.08
N LEU A 101 -15.62 -9.28 4.39
CA LEU A 101 -16.74 -9.53 3.49
C LEU A 101 -17.47 -8.22 3.16
N GLU A 102 -17.74 -7.39 4.17
CA GLU A 102 -18.42 -6.10 3.96
C GLU A 102 -17.60 -5.16 3.07
N ILE A 103 -16.26 -5.11 3.26
CA ILE A 103 -15.37 -4.29 2.42
C ILE A 103 -15.40 -4.80 0.97
N VAL A 104 -15.36 -6.13 0.77
CA VAL A 104 -15.39 -6.70 -0.58
C VAL A 104 -16.72 -6.42 -1.26
N GLU A 105 -17.84 -6.62 -0.59
CA GLU A 105 -19.17 -6.44 -1.20
C GLU A 105 -19.52 -4.97 -1.42
N LYS A 106 -19.31 -4.13 -0.42
CA LYS A 106 -19.70 -2.71 -0.52
C LYS A 106 -18.69 -1.89 -1.32
N ASP A 107 -17.41 -1.98 -0.99
CA ASP A 107 -16.41 -1.11 -1.61
C ASP A 107 -15.89 -1.72 -2.90
N ILE A 108 -15.39 -2.97 -2.89
CA ILE A 108 -14.76 -3.54 -4.07
C ILE A 108 -15.77 -3.80 -5.19
N GLU A 109 -16.94 -4.36 -4.89
CA GLU A 109 -17.97 -4.65 -5.90
C GLU A 109 -18.93 -3.48 -6.10
N GLY A 110 -19.36 -2.83 -5.01
CA GLY A 110 -20.38 -1.78 -5.04
C GLY A 110 -19.86 -0.36 -5.21
N GLY A 111 -18.58 -0.10 -4.97
CA GLY A 111 -17.99 1.25 -5.00
C GLY A 111 -18.44 2.15 -3.85
N GLU A 112 -18.99 1.59 -2.78
CA GLU A 112 -19.48 2.32 -1.61
C GLU A 112 -18.53 2.15 -0.42
N ILE A 113 -18.07 3.27 0.14
CA ILE A 113 -17.16 3.28 1.29
C ILE A 113 -17.85 2.69 2.52
N VAL A 114 -17.14 1.85 3.28
CA VAL A 114 -17.60 1.32 4.57
C VAL A 114 -17.34 2.34 5.68
N ASP A 115 -18.25 3.25 5.84
CA ASP A 115 -18.18 4.45 6.70
C ASP A 115 -17.78 4.19 8.16
N ARG A 116 -18.17 3.05 8.75
CA ARG A 116 -17.86 2.70 10.14
C ARG A 116 -16.38 2.39 10.38
N LEU A 117 -15.66 2.02 9.32
CA LEU A 117 -14.24 1.69 9.36
C LEU A 117 -13.33 2.88 9.05
N LEU A 118 -13.89 4.03 8.75
CA LEU A 118 -13.12 5.26 8.54
C LEU A 118 -12.55 5.80 9.84
N TYR A 119 -11.44 6.52 9.71
CA TYR A 119 -10.86 7.26 10.82
C TYR A 119 -11.75 8.45 11.19
N VAL A 120 -12.04 8.61 12.46
CA VAL A 120 -12.69 9.81 13.00
C VAL A 120 -11.60 10.69 13.59
N ASP A 121 -11.39 11.86 13.01
CA ASP A 121 -10.40 12.82 13.51
C ASP A 121 -10.88 13.40 14.86
N PRO A 122 -10.09 13.26 15.94
CA PRO A 122 -10.52 13.66 17.28
C PRO A 122 -10.64 15.18 17.46
N VAL A 123 -10.11 15.97 16.53
CA VAL A 123 -10.17 17.44 16.61
C VAL A 123 -11.37 17.98 15.86
N THR A 124 -11.64 17.42 14.68
CA THR A 124 -12.71 17.90 13.80
C THR A 124 -13.99 17.08 13.91
N GLU A 125 -13.94 15.92 14.58
CA GLU A 125 -15.01 14.92 14.71
C GLU A 125 -15.53 14.39 13.35
N LYS A 126 -14.79 14.65 12.28
CA LYS A 126 -15.16 14.23 10.93
C LYS A 126 -14.55 12.88 10.60
N LYS A 127 -15.29 12.08 9.84
CA LYS A 127 -14.79 10.88 9.20
C LYS A 127 -13.84 11.27 8.06
N VAL A 128 -12.70 10.61 7.99
CA VAL A 128 -11.65 10.86 7.02
C VAL A 128 -11.35 9.56 6.30
N SER A 129 -11.49 9.58 4.98
CA SER A 129 -11.24 8.40 4.14
C SER A 129 -9.80 8.32 3.62
N LYS A 130 -9.10 9.45 3.48
CA LYS A 130 -7.76 9.50 2.91
C LYS A 130 -6.69 9.67 3.98
N GLN A 131 -5.59 8.94 3.82
CA GLN A 131 -4.48 8.98 4.77
C GLN A 131 -3.93 10.39 4.98
N ASP A 132 -3.74 11.14 3.89
CA ASP A 132 -3.15 12.47 3.92
C ASP A 132 -4.05 13.53 4.57
N GLU A 133 -5.33 13.22 4.72
CA GLU A 133 -6.29 14.09 5.40
C GLU A 133 -6.31 13.89 6.92
N ILE A 134 -5.74 12.80 7.42
CA ILE A 134 -5.64 12.53 8.86
C ILE A 134 -4.65 13.50 9.50
N THR A 135 -5.07 14.22 10.54
CA THR A 135 -4.25 15.23 11.24
C THR A 135 -2.91 14.68 11.71
N PHE A 136 -2.85 13.42 12.12
CA PHE A 136 -1.60 12.73 12.50
C PHE A 136 -0.59 12.70 11.35
N TYR A 137 -1.01 12.41 10.12
CA TYR A 137 -0.12 12.35 8.96
C TYR A 137 0.19 13.73 8.38
N LYS A 138 -0.77 14.65 8.35
CA LYS A 138 -0.59 16.03 7.85
C LYS A 138 0.57 16.77 8.50
N LYS A 139 0.87 16.47 9.75
CA LYS A 139 1.94 17.11 10.53
C LYS A 139 3.30 16.43 10.39
N GLN A 140 3.42 15.39 9.55
CA GLN A 140 4.65 14.63 9.40
C GLN A 140 5.26 14.83 8.01
N VAL A 141 6.59 15.01 7.98
CA VAL A 141 7.40 14.90 6.76
C VAL A 141 8.23 13.63 6.88
N ARG A 142 7.83 12.59 6.18
CA ARG A 142 8.51 11.28 6.21
C ARG A 142 9.56 11.22 5.11
N ILE A 143 10.85 11.38 5.47
CA ILE A 143 11.98 11.30 4.54
C ILE A 143 12.48 9.86 4.47
N ALA A 144 13.02 9.32 5.56
CA ALA A 144 13.53 7.94 5.59
C ALA A 144 12.44 6.89 5.48
N LEU A 145 11.22 7.19 5.95
CA LEU A 145 10.07 6.28 5.95
C LEU A 145 9.06 6.60 4.83
N HIS A 146 9.46 7.31 3.77
CA HIS A 146 8.53 7.73 2.70
C HIS A 146 7.82 6.55 2.01
N GLY A 147 8.49 5.40 1.87
CA GLY A 147 7.91 4.19 1.27
C GLY A 147 7.05 3.34 2.21
N CYS A 148 7.06 3.65 3.54
CA CYS A 148 6.28 2.87 4.51
C CYS A 148 4.77 3.07 4.33
N GLY A 149 4.04 1.96 4.29
CA GLY A 149 2.60 1.94 4.00
C GLY A 149 2.25 2.00 2.50
N SER A 150 3.23 2.07 1.62
CA SER A 150 3.04 2.17 0.17
C SER A 150 3.64 1.01 -0.61
N ILE A 151 4.83 0.54 -0.19
CA ILE A 151 5.55 -0.54 -0.86
C ILE A 151 5.58 -1.82 -0.03
N ASN A 152 5.65 -2.96 -0.72
CA ASN A 152 5.99 -4.24 -0.10
C ASN A 152 7.51 -4.30 0.10
N PRO A 153 8.01 -4.34 1.35
CA PRO A 153 9.44 -4.35 1.64
C PRO A 153 10.16 -5.63 1.18
N GLU A 154 9.42 -6.69 0.88
CA GLU A 154 9.96 -7.97 0.39
C GLU A 154 9.97 -8.06 -1.14
N ASN A 155 9.44 -7.03 -1.84
CA ASN A 155 9.38 -6.98 -3.29
C ASN A 155 10.44 -6.01 -3.85
N ILE A 156 11.47 -6.58 -4.49
CA ILE A 156 12.57 -5.80 -5.09
C ILE A 156 12.08 -4.86 -6.21
N ASP A 157 11.06 -5.25 -6.97
CA ASP A 157 10.55 -4.42 -8.06
C ASP A 157 9.83 -3.18 -7.50
N GLU A 158 9.06 -3.31 -6.41
CA GLU A 158 8.48 -2.16 -5.72
C GLU A 158 9.56 -1.26 -5.09
N ALA A 159 10.63 -1.85 -4.54
CA ALA A 159 11.75 -1.09 -4.02
C ALA A 159 12.47 -0.31 -5.13
N LEU A 160 12.70 -0.91 -6.30
CA LEU A 160 13.26 -0.24 -7.48
C LEU A 160 12.35 0.90 -7.96
N GLY A 161 11.05 0.64 -8.06
CA GLY A 161 10.05 1.64 -8.44
C GLY A 161 10.02 2.84 -7.49
N ALA A 162 10.21 2.61 -6.20
CA ALA A 162 10.34 3.65 -5.17
C ALA A 162 11.72 4.36 -5.16
N GLY A 163 12.63 3.98 -6.05
CA GLY A 163 13.93 4.64 -6.22
C GLY A 163 15.10 4.01 -5.46
N ALA A 164 14.97 2.76 -5.02
CA ALA A 164 16.11 2.03 -4.46
C ALA A 164 17.28 1.98 -5.46
N PHE A 165 18.50 1.95 -4.91
CA PHE A 165 19.76 1.89 -5.67
C PHE A 165 20.11 3.12 -6.53
N ARG A 166 19.31 4.21 -6.53
CA ARG A 166 19.69 5.46 -7.21
C ARG A 166 21.02 6.02 -6.69
N GLY A 167 21.23 5.98 -5.37
CA GLY A 167 22.49 6.39 -4.75
C GLY A 167 23.67 5.55 -5.24
N LEU A 168 23.52 4.25 -5.35
CA LEU A 168 24.52 3.35 -5.90
C LEU A 168 24.85 3.67 -7.37
N ALA A 169 23.82 3.84 -8.21
CA ALA A 169 24.01 4.21 -9.60
C ALA A 169 24.78 5.55 -9.75
N ASN A 170 24.49 6.53 -8.91
CA ASN A 170 25.19 7.80 -8.91
C ASN A 170 26.64 7.68 -8.41
N ALA A 171 26.89 6.84 -7.39
CA ALA A 171 28.25 6.58 -6.88
C ALA A 171 29.13 5.89 -7.94
N LEU A 172 28.58 4.93 -8.66
CA LEU A 172 29.32 4.20 -9.71
C LEU A 172 29.64 5.04 -10.95
N LYS A 173 28.99 6.17 -11.15
CA LYS A 173 29.28 7.12 -12.24
C LYS A 173 30.44 8.08 -11.89
N LYS A 174 30.81 8.20 -10.64
CA LYS A 174 31.90 9.08 -10.20
C LYS A 174 33.25 8.42 -10.43
N ASP A 175 34.19 9.18 -10.96
CA ASP A 175 35.57 8.74 -11.06
C ASP A 175 36.14 8.50 -9.65
N ARG A 176 36.94 7.43 -9.55
CA ARG A 176 37.71 7.13 -8.33
C ARG A 176 38.92 8.07 -8.32
N SER A 177 38.74 9.29 -7.85
CA SER A 177 39.83 10.22 -7.55
C SER A 177 40.37 9.96 -6.14
#